data_f52604f32ee1175a66f301abe728d597
#
_entry.id   f52604f32ee1175a66f301abe728d597
#
_cell.length_a   1.000
_cell.length_b   1.000
_cell.length_c   1.000
_cell.angle_alpha   90.00
_cell.angle_beta   90.00
_cell.angle_gamma   90.00
#
_symmetry.space_group_name_H-M   'P 1'
#
loop_
_entity.id
_entity.type
_entity.pdbx_description
1 polymer ?
#
loop_
_entity_poly.entity_id
_entity_poly.type
_entity_poly.pdbx_seq_one_letter_code
_entity_poly.pdbx_strand_id
1 'polypeptide(L)'
;MFTYRKLTEADLSIIQAVQEDVCAALENPAILQPLSDEELLNILRDNGVMIGIFTSERLIAFRALLKPQVDEDEHLGADVGAKDFARVLYQEISNVHPDYRGHGLQKLMARWIMDEIDLAHFDWICATVMPYNIASLKDKFTQGMYVYALKLKYGGKLRYVFGKDLHSTRKFTSASIHVSMGDTEKQQQLLADGFVGVAMEQIAGDWLVEYRK
;
A
#
# COMPACT_ATOMS: atom_id res chain seq x y z
N MET A 1 0.21 25.08 8.37
CA MET A 1 1.05 24.74 7.19
C MET A 1 1.61 23.36 7.43
N PHE A 2 1.52 22.42 6.47
CA PHE A 2 2.11 21.09 6.60
C PHE A 2 3.53 21.10 6.04
N THR A 3 4.45 20.52 6.78
CA THR A 3 5.82 20.24 6.34
C THR A 3 6.07 18.75 6.36
N TYR A 4 7.03 18.26 5.59
CA TYR A 4 7.43 16.85 5.67
C TYR A 4 8.95 16.74 5.75
N ARG A 5 9.39 15.63 6.31
CA ARG A 5 10.79 15.20 6.31
C ARG A 5 10.91 13.69 6.39
N LYS A 6 12.08 13.19 6.03
CA LYS A 6 12.47 11.80 6.33
C LYS A 6 12.52 11.59 7.84
N LEU A 7 12.05 10.43 8.29
CA LEU A 7 12.12 10.00 9.68
C LEU A 7 13.36 9.13 9.91
N THR A 8 13.86 9.15 11.14
CA THR A 8 15.04 8.42 11.60
C THR A 8 14.72 7.64 12.87
N GLU A 9 15.66 6.82 13.37
CA GLU A 9 15.49 6.09 14.63
C GLU A 9 15.16 7.02 15.81
N ALA A 10 15.65 8.26 15.81
CA ALA A 10 15.32 9.25 16.85
C ALA A 10 13.83 9.61 16.90
N ASP A 11 13.09 9.33 15.85
CA ASP A 11 11.65 9.62 15.75
C ASP A 11 10.76 8.45 16.20
N LEU A 12 11.33 7.32 16.62
CA LEU A 12 10.59 6.09 16.92
C LEU A 12 9.40 6.33 17.86
N SER A 13 9.62 7.06 18.95
CA SER A 13 8.57 7.31 19.94
C SER A 13 7.38 8.10 19.41
N ILE A 14 7.62 9.09 18.54
CA ILE A 14 6.53 9.86 17.93
C ILE A 14 5.81 9.09 16.82
N ILE A 15 6.50 8.16 16.14
CA ILE A 15 5.89 7.24 15.16
C ILE A 15 4.94 6.29 15.88
N GLN A 16 5.40 5.68 16.99
CA GLN A 16 4.59 4.78 17.83
C GLN A 16 3.34 5.48 18.33
N ALA A 17 3.46 6.69 18.87
CA ALA A 17 2.31 7.46 19.37
C ALA A 17 1.25 7.69 18.27
N VAL A 18 1.65 8.07 17.06
CA VAL A 18 0.71 8.22 15.94
C VAL A 18 0.08 6.89 15.55
N GLN A 19 0.85 5.80 15.54
CA GLN A 19 0.33 4.45 15.24
C GLN A 19 -0.69 4.01 16.28
N GLU A 20 -0.43 4.23 17.58
CA GLU A 20 -1.35 3.93 18.67
C GLU A 20 -2.66 4.74 18.55
N ASP A 21 -2.58 6.04 18.28
CA ASP A 21 -3.75 6.90 18.08
C ASP A 21 -4.60 6.43 16.89
N VAL A 22 -3.94 5.99 15.82
CA VAL A 22 -4.63 5.43 14.64
C VAL A 22 -5.31 4.10 14.98
N CYS A 23 -4.62 3.19 15.67
CA CYS A 23 -5.17 1.89 16.08
C CYS A 23 -6.36 2.07 17.03
N ALA A 24 -6.25 2.95 18.01
CA ALA A 24 -7.32 3.24 18.98
C ALA A 24 -8.59 3.80 18.33
N ALA A 25 -8.45 4.50 17.19
CA ALA A 25 -9.57 5.11 16.44
C ALA A 25 -10.16 4.18 15.36
N LEU A 26 -9.74 2.91 15.28
CA LEU A 26 -10.30 1.95 14.32
C LEU A 26 -11.51 1.23 14.91
N GLU A 27 -12.64 1.28 14.21
CA GLU A 27 -13.82 0.46 14.55
C GLU A 27 -13.57 -1.03 14.36
N ASN A 28 -12.74 -1.39 13.38
CA ASN A 28 -12.32 -2.75 13.11
C ASN A 28 -10.78 -2.85 13.14
N PRO A 29 -10.19 -3.39 14.22
CA PRO A 29 -8.74 -3.53 14.34
C PRO A 29 -8.09 -4.40 13.24
N ALA A 30 -8.84 -5.30 12.61
CA ALA A 30 -8.31 -6.18 11.56
C ALA A 30 -7.91 -5.43 10.27
N ILE A 31 -8.35 -4.17 10.11
CA ILE A 31 -8.07 -3.35 8.92
C ILE A 31 -6.59 -2.94 8.84
N LEU A 32 -5.96 -2.69 9.99
CA LEU A 32 -4.56 -2.29 10.09
C LEU A 32 -3.77 -3.35 10.87
N GLN A 33 -2.66 -3.78 10.31
CA GLN A 33 -1.63 -4.51 11.03
C GLN A 33 -0.60 -3.47 11.47
N PRO A 34 -0.52 -3.11 12.77
CA PRO A 34 0.51 -2.20 13.24
C PRO A 34 1.89 -2.86 13.14
N LEU A 35 2.91 -2.06 12.92
CA LEU A 35 4.29 -2.52 12.93
C LEU A 35 4.81 -2.57 14.38
N SER A 36 5.57 -3.60 14.70
CA SER A 36 6.35 -3.70 15.92
C SER A 36 7.51 -2.71 15.92
N ASP A 37 8.13 -2.51 17.08
CA ASP A 37 9.31 -1.65 17.20
C ASP A 37 10.47 -2.15 16.35
N GLU A 38 10.64 -3.48 16.27
CA GLU A 38 11.68 -4.09 15.46
C GLU A 38 11.46 -3.84 13.97
N GLU A 39 10.24 -3.97 13.48
CA GLU A 39 9.87 -3.68 12.08
C GLU A 39 10.04 -2.19 11.76
N LEU A 40 9.62 -1.29 12.66
CA LEU A 40 9.84 0.15 12.51
C LEU A 40 11.33 0.48 12.43
N LEU A 41 12.14 -0.03 13.37
CA LEU A 41 13.58 0.17 13.40
C LEU A 41 14.27 -0.42 12.18
N ASN A 42 13.84 -1.59 11.69
CA ASN A 42 14.37 -2.19 10.48
C ASN A 42 14.21 -1.25 9.27
N ILE A 43 13.05 -0.61 9.11
CA ILE A 43 12.82 0.36 8.05
C ILE A 43 13.69 1.61 8.22
N LEU A 44 13.78 2.12 9.45
CA LEU A 44 14.50 3.37 9.76
C LEU A 44 16.03 3.23 9.62
N ARG A 45 16.57 1.99 9.70
CA ARG A 45 18.02 1.68 9.67
C ARG A 45 18.60 1.41 8.30
N ASP A 46 17.96 1.60 7.22
CA ASP A 46 18.43 1.40 5.83
C ASP A 46 17.67 0.35 5.01
N ASN A 47 16.79 -0.45 5.63
CA ASN A 47 15.95 -1.40 4.90
C ASN A 47 14.66 -0.77 4.35
N GLY A 48 14.62 0.56 4.29
CA GLY A 48 13.48 1.26 3.75
C GLY A 48 13.61 2.77 3.78
N VAL A 49 12.49 3.43 3.57
CA VAL A 49 12.34 4.89 3.68
C VAL A 49 11.05 5.18 4.41
N MET A 50 11.11 6.06 5.39
CA MET A 50 9.93 6.56 6.09
C MET A 50 9.92 8.09 6.07
N ILE A 51 8.78 8.67 5.69
CA ILE A 51 8.54 10.11 5.78
C ILE A 51 7.43 10.41 6.77
N GLY A 52 7.53 11.56 7.42
CA GLY A 52 6.50 12.08 8.32
C GLY A 52 5.99 13.44 7.89
N ILE A 53 4.70 13.69 8.09
CA ILE A 53 4.09 15.02 7.93
C ILE A 53 3.91 15.63 9.32
N PHE A 54 4.30 16.89 9.43
CA PHE A 54 4.28 17.66 10.67
C PHE A 54 3.39 18.88 10.57
N THR A 55 2.80 19.24 11.70
CA THR A 55 2.21 20.57 11.97
C THR A 55 2.72 21.06 13.31
N SER A 56 3.33 22.26 13.34
CA SER A 56 3.91 22.82 14.57
C SER A 56 4.76 21.81 15.37
N GLU A 57 5.67 21.13 14.71
CA GLU A 57 6.57 20.11 15.26
C GLU A 57 5.92 18.76 15.67
N ARG A 58 4.59 18.66 15.66
CA ARG A 58 3.89 17.41 15.92
C ARG A 58 3.83 16.55 14.67
N LEU A 59 4.25 15.28 14.76
CA LEU A 59 4.00 14.28 13.71
C LEU A 59 2.49 13.97 13.67
N ILE A 60 1.89 14.06 12.48
CA ILE A 60 0.44 13.83 12.28
C ILE A 60 0.13 12.74 11.25
N ALA A 61 1.13 12.36 10.46
CA ALA A 61 1.00 11.26 9.51
C ALA A 61 2.39 10.74 9.15
N PHE A 62 2.48 9.46 8.82
CA PHE A 62 3.70 8.87 8.27
C PHE A 62 3.39 7.79 7.25
N ARG A 63 4.34 7.56 6.35
CA ARG A 63 4.31 6.47 5.36
C ARG A 63 5.68 5.85 5.25
N ALA A 64 5.71 4.52 5.11
CA ALA A 64 6.93 3.76 4.97
C ALA A 64 6.93 2.92 3.69
N LEU A 65 8.11 2.84 3.08
CA LEU A 65 8.48 1.84 2.10
C LEU A 65 9.53 0.93 2.70
N LEU A 66 9.40 -0.37 2.47
CA LEU A 66 10.32 -1.41 2.93
C LEU A 66 11.02 -2.02 1.72
N LYS A 67 12.31 -2.32 1.86
CA LYS A 67 13.06 -3.24 1.00
C LYS A 67 12.89 -4.63 1.59
N PRO A 68 12.06 -5.52 1.00
CA PRO A 68 11.84 -6.85 1.54
C PRO A 68 13.10 -7.70 1.39
N GLN A 69 13.22 -8.77 2.18
CA GLN A 69 14.25 -9.77 1.95
C GLN A 69 13.93 -10.56 0.68
N VAL A 70 14.96 -10.76 -0.16
CA VAL A 70 14.79 -11.39 -1.49
C VAL A 70 14.28 -12.83 -1.41
N ASP A 71 14.61 -13.52 -0.34
CA ASP A 71 14.28 -14.93 -0.06
C ASP A 71 13.10 -15.09 0.92
N GLU A 72 12.36 -14.01 1.21
CA GLU A 72 11.18 -14.13 2.07
C GLU A 72 10.09 -15.01 1.44
N ASP A 73 9.43 -15.78 2.28
CA ASP A 73 8.27 -16.57 1.87
C ASP A 73 7.14 -15.65 1.34
N GLU A 74 6.50 -16.07 0.25
CA GLU A 74 5.39 -15.32 -0.36
C GLU A 74 5.74 -13.90 -0.84
N HIS A 75 6.97 -13.67 -1.31
CA HIS A 75 7.44 -12.38 -1.81
C HIS A 75 6.49 -11.77 -2.85
N LEU A 76 6.06 -10.50 -2.65
CA LEU A 76 5.04 -9.87 -3.52
C LEU A 76 5.52 -9.66 -4.96
N GLY A 77 6.83 -9.63 -5.18
CA GLY A 77 7.42 -9.59 -6.51
C GLY A 77 7.02 -10.76 -7.40
N ALA A 78 6.81 -11.95 -6.80
CA ALA A 78 6.34 -13.12 -7.54
C ALA A 78 4.92 -12.91 -8.09
N ASP A 79 4.07 -12.24 -7.34
CA ASP A 79 2.66 -11.99 -7.72
C ASP A 79 2.52 -11.01 -8.89
N VAL A 80 3.48 -10.09 -9.03
CA VAL A 80 3.48 -9.08 -10.10
C VAL A 80 4.35 -9.47 -11.29
N GLY A 81 5.06 -10.60 -11.21
CA GLY A 81 5.97 -11.09 -12.26
C GLY A 81 7.29 -10.32 -12.30
N ALA A 82 7.77 -9.79 -11.17
CA ALA A 82 9.08 -9.17 -11.07
C ALA A 82 10.19 -10.19 -11.39
N LYS A 83 11.19 -9.75 -12.16
CA LYS A 83 12.34 -10.59 -12.57
C LYS A 83 13.44 -10.62 -11.51
N ASP A 84 13.57 -9.53 -10.78
CA ASP A 84 14.56 -9.35 -9.73
C ASP A 84 13.87 -8.83 -8.47
N PHE A 85 13.84 -9.64 -7.43
CA PHE A 85 13.17 -9.31 -6.17
C PHE A 85 13.94 -8.26 -5.35
N ALA A 86 15.25 -8.13 -5.55
CA ALA A 86 16.03 -7.07 -4.93
C ALA A 86 15.64 -5.66 -5.43
N ARG A 87 14.89 -5.59 -6.54
CA ARG A 87 14.41 -4.35 -7.16
C ARG A 87 12.93 -4.08 -6.87
N VAL A 88 12.39 -4.68 -5.80
CA VAL A 88 11.00 -4.51 -5.37
C VAL A 88 10.96 -3.77 -4.05
N LEU A 89 10.07 -2.76 -3.96
CA LEU A 89 9.72 -2.08 -2.72
C LEU A 89 8.31 -2.46 -2.28
N TYR A 90 8.09 -2.52 -0.97
CA TYR A 90 6.74 -2.65 -0.41
C TYR A 90 6.27 -1.32 0.17
N GLN A 91 5.03 -0.94 -0.13
CA GLN A 91 4.33 0.08 0.66
C GLN A 91 3.85 -0.59 1.95
N GLU A 92 4.66 -0.47 2.99
CA GLU A 92 4.49 -1.23 4.21
C GLU A 92 3.34 -0.68 5.07
N ILE A 93 3.41 0.60 5.39
CA ILE A 93 2.38 1.23 6.22
C ILE A 93 2.15 2.68 5.83
N SER A 94 0.93 3.17 6.06
CA SER A 94 0.58 4.58 5.94
C SER A 94 -0.48 4.95 6.96
N ASN A 95 -0.11 5.75 7.94
CA ASN A 95 -0.95 6.19 9.03
C ASN A 95 -1.21 7.70 8.96
N VAL A 96 -2.45 8.09 9.21
CA VAL A 96 -2.88 9.49 9.37
C VAL A 96 -3.63 9.60 10.68
N HIS A 97 -3.15 10.45 11.59
CA HIS A 97 -3.79 10.71 12.87
C HIS A 97 -5.26 11.04 12.66
N PRO A 98 -6.19 10.51 13.50
CA PRO A 98 -7.63 10.65 13.31
C PRO A 98 -8.10 12.09 13.08
N ASP A 99 -7.60 13.05 13.85
CA ASP A 99 -7.97 14.47 13.77
C ASP A 99 -7.56 15.15 12.45
N TYR A 100 -6.66 14.52 11.69
CA TYR A 100 -6.13 15.07 10.43
C TYR A 100 -6.57 14.28 9.20
N ARG A 101 -7.53 13.36 9.36
CA ARG A 101 -8.16 12.66 8.23
C ARG A 101 -8.94 13.68 7.36
N GLY A 102 -9.16 13.33 6.09
CA GLY A 102 -9.88 14.22 5.16
C GLY A 102 -9.04 15.35 4.54
N HIS A 103 -7.79 15.57 4.98
CA HIS A 103 -6.90 16.62 4.45
C HIS A 103 -6.03 16.17 3.26
N GLY A 104 -6.28 15.00 2.68
CA GLY A 104 -5.52 14.49 1.54
C GLY A 104 -4.08 14.06 1.85
N LEU A 105 -3.73 13.87 3.13
CA LEU A 105 -2.35 13.56 3.56
C LEU A 105 -1.82 12.25 2.99
N GLN A 106 -2.67 11.25 2.80
CA GLN A 106 -2.30 9.99 2.13
C GLN A 106 -1.74 10.24 0.73
N LYS A 107 -2.44 11.08 -0.07
CA LYS A 107 -2.03 11.43 -1.43
C LYS A 107 -0.75 12.27 -1.45
N LEU A 108 -0.58 13.17 -0.48
CA LEU A 108 0.65 13.96 -0.33
C LEU A 108 1.84 13.04 -0.01
N MET A 109 1.70 12.15 0.98
CA MET A 109 2.75 11.21 1.34
C MET A 109 3.10 10.25 0.20
N ALA A 110 2.10 9.80 -0.57
CA ALA A 110 2.33 8.92 -1.72
C ALA A 110 3.24 9.58 -2.79
N ARG A 111 3.11 10.89 -2.97
CA ARG A 111 3.98 11.67 -3.88
C ARG A 111 5.35 11.92 -3.28
N TRP A 112 5.39 12.47 -2.05
CA TRP A 112 6.64 12.92 -1.44
C TRP A 112 7.60 11.77 -1.11
N ILE A 113 7.09 10.58 -0.73
CA ILE A 113 7.98 9.45 -0.47
C ILE A 113 8.71 8.96 -1.73
N MET A 114 8.15 9.22 -2.91
CA MET A 114 8.82 8.89 -4.18
C MET A 114 10.01 9.80 -4.47
N ASP A 115 10.04 11.02 -3.92
CA ASP A 115 11.17 11.93 -4.05
C ASP A 115 12.39 11.45 -3.24
N GLU A 116 12.17 10.55 -2.26
CA GLU A 116 13.20 9.98 -1.39
C GLU A 116 13.80 8.67 -1.95
N ILE A 117 13.37 8.22 -3.13
CA ILE A 117 13.76 6.94 -3.71
C ILE A 117 14.56 7.18 -4.99
N ASP A 118 15.71 6.50 -5.12
CA ASP A 118 16.39 6.38 -6.40
C ASP A 118 15.68 5.33 -7.27
N LEU A 119 14.87 5.80 -8.20
CA LEU A 119 14.11 4.96 -9.13
C LEU A 119 15.00 4.10 -10.05
N ALA A 120 16.29 4.41 -10.18
CA ALA A 120 17.21 3.56 -10.95
C ALA A 120 17.47 2.20 -10.27
N HIS A 121 17.24 2.11 -8.96
CA HIS A 121 17.46 0.89 -8.19
C HIS A 121 16.23 -0.01 -8.05
N PHE A 122 15.05 0.47 -8.42
CA PHE A 122 13.81 -0.28 -8.21
C PHE A 122 12.97 -0.35 -9.48
N ASP A 123 12.32 -1.49 -9.70
CA ASP A 123 11.42 -1.71 -10.84
C ASP A 123 9.96 -1.74 -10.41
N TRP A 124 9.69 -2.17 -9.19
CA TRP A 124 8.33 -2.38 -8.71
C TRP A 124 8.10 -1.78 -7.33
N ILE A 125 6.88 -1.23 -7.14
CA ILE A 125 6.32 -1.02 -5.81
C ILE A 125 5.10 -1.93 -5.65
N CYS A 126 5.10 -2.73 -4.59
CA CYS A 126 4.02 -3.65 -4.24
C CYS A 126 3.36 -3.27 -2.92
N ALA A 127 2.13 -3.70 -2.73
CA ALA A 127 1.40 -3.56 -1.47
C ALA A 127 0.34 -4.64 -1.34
N THR A 128 -0.06 -4.93 -0.12
CA THR A 128 -1.26 -5.74 0.13
C THR A 128 -2.35 -4.91 0.79
N VAL A 129 -3.60 -5.17 0.42
CA VAL A 129 -4.76 -4.51 1.04
C VAL A 129 -5.87 -5.53 1.25
N MET A 130 -6.50 -5.50 2.41
CA MET A 130 -7.67 -6.31 2.71
C MET A 130 -8.87 -5.86 1.85
N PRO A 131 -9.66 -6.76 1.28
CA PRO A 131 -10.95 -6.42 0.69
C PRO A 131 -11.79 -5.56 1.66
N TYR A 132 -12.53 -4.62 1.12
CA TYR A 132 -13.34 -3.64 1.87
C TYR A 132 -12.57 -2.62 2.73
N ASN A 133 -11.24 -2.63 2.77
CA ASN A 133 -10.49 -1.49 3.28
C ASN A 133 -10.47 -0.37 2.22
N ILE A 134 -11.63 0.29 2.09
CA ILE A 134 -11.93 1.23 1.00
C ILE A 134 -10.92 2.39 0.95
N ALA A 135 -10.51 2.91 2.10
CA ALA A 135 -9.55 4.01 2.15
C ALA A 135 -8.19 3.61 1.56
N SER A 136 -7.66 2.44 1.96
CA SER A 136 -6.41 1.91 1.44
C SER A 136 -6.50 1.51 -0.05
N LEU A 137 -7.61 0.90 -0.46
CA LEU A 137 -7.84 0.54 -1.86
C LEU A 137 -7.84 1.79 -2.76
N LYS A 138 -8.58 2.84 -2.37
CA LYS A 138 -8.59 4.13 -3.09
C LYS A 138 -7.19 4.75 -3.16
N ASP A 139 -6.43 4.69 -2.07
CA ASP A 139 -5.04 5.18 -2.06
C ASP A 139 -4.18 4.47 -3.11
N LYS A 140 -4.25 3.12 -3.20
CA LYS A 140 -3.46 2.35 -4.17
C LYS A 140 -3.88 2.63 -5.62
N PHE A 141 -5.17 2.58 -5.93
CA PHE A 141 -5.65 2.90 -7.28
C PHE A 141 -5.30 4.34 -7.70
N THR A 142 -5.41 5.32 -6.80
CA THR A 142 -5.04 6.73 -7.07
C THR A 142 -3.55 6.89 -7.41
N GLN A 143 -2.69 6.01 -6.90
CA GLN A 143 -1.27 5.98 -7.21
C GLN A 143 -0.96 5.28 -8.54
N GLY A 144 -1.97 4.77 -9.26
CA GLY A 144 -1.81 3.98 -10.48
C GLY A 144 -1.23 2.59 -10.24
N MET A 145 -1.49 2.02 -9.07
CA MET A 145 -1.21 0.61 -8.79
C MET A 145 -2.37 -0.24 -9.32
N TYR A 146 -2.06 -1.45 -9.78
CA TYR A 146 -3.04 -2.43 -10.24
C TYR A 146 -3.09 -3.64 -9.32
N VAL A 147 -4.25 -4.30 -9.23
CA VAL A 147 -4.38 -5.59 -8.54
C VAL A 147 -3.89 -6.70 -9.46
N TYR A 148 -2.90 -7.46 -9.02
CA TYR A 148 -2.33 -8.60 -9.75
C TYR A 148 -2.74 -9.95 -9.17
N ALA A 149 -3.09 -10.00 -7.88
CA ALA A 149 -3.56 -11.22 -7.23
C ALA A 149 -4.59 -10.90 -6.14
N LEU A 150 -5.44 -11.87 -5.85
CA LEU A 150 -6.33 -11.89 -4.69
C LEU A 150 -6.19 -13.26 -4.05
N LYS A 151 -5.47 -13.34 -2.93
CA LYS A 151 -5.13 -14.61 -2.29
C LYS A 151 -4.91 -14.49 -0.79
N LEU A 152 -4.83 -15.64 -0.12
CA LEU A 152 -4.49 -15.69 1.29
C LEU A 152 -3.01 -15.36 1.50
N LYS A 153 -2.72 -14.48 2.45
CA LYS A 153 -1.39 -14.06 2.90
C LYS A 153 -1.37 -14.00 4.42
N TYR A 154 -0.19 -13.93 5.00
CA TYR A 154 0.00 -13.65 6.43
C TYR A 154 -0.85 -14.54 7.36
N GLY A 155 -0.76 -15.86 7.15
CA GLY A 155 -1.48 -16.81 7.99
C GLY A 155 -2.99 -16.91 7.69
N GLY A 156 -3.39 -16.77 6.43
CA GLY A 156 -4.76 -17.04 5.98
C GLY A 156 -5.64 -15.79 5.82
N LYS A 157 -5.06 -14.60 5.81
CA LYS A 157 -5.80 -13.35 5.60
C LYS A 157 -5.95 -13.06 4.11
N LEU A 158 -7.18 -12.95 3.58
CA LEU A 158 -7.42 -12.60 2.17
C LEU A 158 -6.89 -11.20 1.88
N ARG A 159 -6.09 -11.04 0.82
CA ARG A 159 -5.46 -9.79 0.41
C ARG A 159 -5.50 -9.62 -1.10
N TYR A 160 -5.80 -8.42 -1.55
CA TYR A 160 -5.37 -7.95 -2.85
C TYR A 160 -3.87 -7.70 -2.82
N VAL A 161 -3.15 -8.18 -3.83
CA VAL A 161 -1.76 -7.82 -4.08
C VAL A 161 -1.74 -6.78 -5.17
N PHE A 162 -1.30 -5.59 -4.82
CA PHE A 162 -1.11 -4.47 -5.71
C PHE A 162 0.33 -4.40 -6.19
N GLY A 163 0.50 -3.96 -7.44
CA GLY A 163 1.80 -3.65 -8.01
C GLY A 163 1.76 -2.43 -8.92
N LYS A 164 2.88 -1.75 -9.02
CA LYS A 164 3.15 -0.69 -10.00
C LYS A 164 4.53 -0.89 -10.57
N ASP A 165 4.60 -1.06 -11.89
CA ASP A 165 5.85 -0.95 -12.63
C ASP A 165 6.30 0.52 -12.64
N LEU A 166 7.53 0.80 -12.21
CA LEU A 166 8.06 2.15 -12.07
C LEU A 166 8.58 2.72 -13.40
N HIS A 167 8.79 1.86 -14.40
CA HIS A 167 9.39 2.23 -15.69
C HIS A 167 8.42 2.17 -16.85
N SER A 168 7.28 1.51 -16.67
CA SER A 168 6.28 1.36 -17.73
C SER A 168 4.85 1.60 -17.24
N THR A 169 4.00 2.02 -18.18
CA THR A 169 2.57 2.11 -17.95
C THR A 169 1.88 1.06 -18.81
N ARG A 170 1.12 0.18 -18.17
CA ARG A 170 0.35 -0.85 -18.87
C ARG A 170 -0.71 -0.22 -19.76
N LYS A 171 -0.79 -0.66 -21.02
CA LYS A 171 -1.87 -0.30 -21.94
C LYS A 171 -2.90 -1.42 -21.94
N PHE A 172 -4.16 -1.07 -21.90
CA PHE A 172 -5.28 -2.00 -21.88
C PHE A 172 -5.95 -2.06 -23.24
N THR A 173 -6.23 -3.26 -23.71
CA THR A 173 -6.84 -3.51 -25.02
C THR A 173 -8.25 -4.09 -24.92
N SER A 174 -8.62 -4.62 -23.74
CA SER A 174 -9.94 -5.19 -23.49
C SER A 174 -10.97 -4.15 -23.04
N ALA A 175 -12.25 -4.44 -23.23
CA ALA A 175 -13.32 -3.79 -22.50
C ALA A 175 -13.18 -4.06 -20.98
N SER A 176 -13.73 -3.17 -20.16
CA SER A 176 -13.75 -3.35 -18.71
C SER A 176 -14.78 -4.40 -18.28
N ILE A 177 -14.41 -5.15 -17.24
CA ILE A 177 -15.30 -6.10 -16.55
C ILE A 177 -15.40 -5.64 -15.09
N HIS A 178 -16.62 -5.42 -14.62
CA HIS A 178 -16.86 -5.04 -13.22
C HIS A 178 -17.32 -6.26 -12.44
N VAL A 179 -16.68 -6.53 -11.32
CA VAL A 179 -16.96 -7.68 -10.45
C VAL A 179 -17.16 -7.20 -9.03
N SER A 180 -18.20 -7.69 -8.35
CA SER A 180 -18.40 -7.43 -6.92
C SER A 180 -17.17 -7.77 -6.12
N MET A 181 -16.78 -6.90 -5.19
CA MET A 181 -15.65 -7.14 -4.30
C MET A 181 -15.86 -8.38 -3.43
N GLY A 182 -17.11 -8.79 -3.20
CA GLY A 182 -17.48 -10.01 -2.50
C GLY A 182 -17.34 -11.30 -3.33
N ASP A 183 -17.33 -11.19 -4.67
CA ASP A 183 -17.17 -12.36 -5.56
C ASP A 183 -15.70 -12.71 -5.75
N THR A 184 -15.10 -13.32 -4.71
CA THR A 184 -13.69 -13.68 -4.70
C THR A 184 -13.31 -14.64 -5.83
N GLU A 185 -14.14 -15.65 -6.12
CA GLU A 185 -13.85 -16.66 -7.14
C GLU A 185 -13.78 -16.04 -8.53
N LYS A 186 -14.74 -15.20 -8.89
CA LYS A 186 -14.77 -14.51 -10.19
C LYS A 186 -13.57 -13.59 -10.36
N GLN A 187 -13.20 -12.86 -9.30
CA GLN A 187 -12.02 -11.99 -9.33
C GLN A 187 -10.74 -12.81 -9.53
N GLN A 188 -10.57 -13.91 -8.78
CA GLN A 188 -9.42 -14.82 -8.92
C GLN A 188 -9.33 -15.42 -10.32
N GLN A 189 -10.47 -15.81 -10.92
CA GLN A 189 -10.50 -16.32 -12.28
C GLN A 189 -10.00 -15.28 -13.29
N LEU A 190 -10.48 -14.03 -13.21
CA LEU A 190 -10.03 -12.96 -14.10
C LEU A 190 -8.52 -12.68 -13.95
N LEU A 191 -8.02 -12.66 -12.72
CA LEU A 191 -6.59 -12.47 -12.45
C LEU A 191 -5.75 -13.62 -13.03
N ALA A 192 -6.21 -14.88 -12.91
CA ALA A 192 -5.57 -16.05 -13.53
C ALA A 192 -5.59 -15.96 -15.06
N ASP A 193 -6.64 -15.40 -15.65
CA ASP A 193 -6.76 -15.18 -17.09
C ASP A 193 -5.93 -13.97 -17.60
N GLY A 194 -5.13 -13.34 -16.71
CA GLY A 194 -4.20 -12.24 -17.03
C GLY A 194 -4.83 -10.85 -17.06
N PHE A 195 -6.06 -10.69 -16.56
CA PHE A 195 -6.62 -9.38 -16.25
C PHE A 195 -5.95 -8.81 -14.99
N VAL A 196 -6.02 -7.49 -14.83
CA VAL A 196 -5.62 -6.80 -13.60
C VAL A 196 -6.74 -5.90 -13.14
N GLY A 197 -6.89 -5.73 -11.82
CA GLY A 197 -7.82 -4.75 -11.27
C GLY A 197 -7.24 -3.33 -11.42
N VAL A 198 -7.99 -2.43 -12.03
CA VAL A 198 -7.50 -1.08 -12.40
C VAL A 198 -8.17 0.05 -11.65
N ALA A 199 -9.36 -0.17 -11.13
CA ALA A 199 -10.16 0.82 -10.42
C ALA A 199 -11.20 0.13 -9.53
N MET A 200 -11.89 0.91 -8.72
CA MET A 200 -13.05 0.48 -7.96
C MET A 200 -14.10 1.57 -7.92
N GLU A 201 -15.35 1.18 -7.87
CA GLU A 201 -16.49 2.08 -7.75
C GLU A 201 -17.59 1.47 -6.88
N GLN A 202 -18.51 2.29 -6.42
CA GLN A 202 -19.68 1.82 -5.69
C GLN A 202 -20.92 2.01 -6.52
N ILE A 203 -21.64 0.93 -6.81
CA ILE A 203 -22.90 0.95 -7.57
C ILE A 203 -23.97 0.27 -6.73
N ALA A 204 -25.10 0.97 -6.53
CA ALA A 204 -26.25 0.46 -5.78
C ALA A 204 -25.89 -0.12 -4.38
N GLY A 205 -24.88 0.45 -3.72
CA GLY A 205 -24.44 0.02 -2.40
C GLY A 205 -23.36 -1.05 -2.39
N ASP A 206 -23.10 -1.73 -3.51
CA ASP A 206 -22.03 -2.71 -3.64
C ASP A 206 -20.73 -2.09 -4.16
N TRP A 207 -19.59 -2.56 -3.68
CA TRP A 207 -18.27 -2.20 -4.18
C TRP A 207 -17.85 -3.14 -5.28
N LEU A 208 -17.57 -2.58 -6.45
CA LEU A 208 -17.09 -3.30 -7.63
C LEU A 208 -15.62 -2.99 -7.89
N VAL A 209 -14.88 -3.97 -8.36
CA VAL A 209 -13.53 -3.81 -8.90
C VAL A 209 -13.60 -3.91 -10.42
N GLU A 210 -13.01 -2.94 -11.10
CA GLU A 210 -12.89 -2.91 -12.56
C GLU A 210 -11.64 -3.68 -12.99
N TYR A 211 -11.81 -4.64 -13.88
CA TYR A 211 -10.75 -5.48 -14.43
C TYR A 211 -10.55 -5.19 -15.93
N ARG A 212 -9.28 -5.14 -16.36
CA ARG A 212 -8.86 -4.98 -17.76
C ARG A 212 -7.66 -5.87 -18.09
N LYS A 213 -7.52 -6.16 -19.40
CA LYS A 213 -6.41 -6.95 -19.93
C LYS A 213 -5.69 -6.22 -21.07
#